data_4c9afa0364c870dad5fab7479d1de0c5
#
_entry.id   4c9afa0364c870dad5fab7479d1de0c5
#
_cell.length_a   1.000
_cell.length_b   1.000
_cell.length_c   1.000
_cell.angle_alpha   90.00
_cell.angle_beta   90.00
_cell.angle_gamma   90.00
#
_symmetry.space_group_name_H-M   'P 1'
#
loop_
_entity.id
_entity.type
_entity.pdbx_description
1 polymer ?
#
loop_
_entity_poly.entity_id
_entity_poly.type
_entity_poly.pdbx_seq_one_letter_code
_entity_poly.pdbx_strand_id
1 'polypeptide(L)'
;ATAKFDTGVPLDEVVMEYITAELKGVIGKQYAEPQGRILMNPFKDVKTSAWYGSYVIDLYNDGIINGTSATTYAPNDTLTWAAALKLLLVSHGDLKAADATGADWSKNTIAKAAELGLVAADLDGAKAISRLEFCQVAAKLNKLAESKTESKFTDCTDGYVMALVDAKVISGMTETTFE
;
A
#
# COMPACT_ATOMS: atom_id res chain seq x y z
N ALA A 1 25.21 21.19 21.60
CA ALA A 1 23.89 21.43 22.21
C ALA A 1 22.91 20.48 21.55
N THR A 2 22.41 19.53 22.28
CA THR A 2 21.35 18.61 21.81
C THR A 2 20.04 19.36 21.86
N ALA A 3 19.51 19.75 20.72
CA ALA A 3 18.18 20.30 20.67
C ALA A 3 17.19 19.20 21.10
N LYS A 4 16.44 19.42 22.16
CA LYS A 4 15.31 18.57 22.51
C LYS A 4 14.13 19.02 21.68
N PHE A 5 13.71 18.17 20.78
CA PHE A 5 12.43 18.32 20.09
C PHE A 5 11.36 17.71 20.97
N ASP A 6 10.49 18.54 21.52
CA ASP A 6 9.26 18.10 22.12
C ASP A 6 8.15 18.25 21.09
N THR A 7 7.86 17.17 20.38
CA THR A 7 6.79 17.13 19.37
C THR A 7 5.44 16.80 20.01
N GLY A 8 5.40 16.54 21.33
CA GLY A 8 4.21 16.03 22.03
C GLY A 8 3.83 14.60 21.63
N VAL A 9 4.60 13.96 20.75
CA VAL A 9 4.41 12.59 20.26
C VAL A 9 5.60 11.75 20.73
N PRO A 10 5.39 10.55 21.29
CA PRO A 10 6.47 9.64 21.66
C PRO A 10 7.41 9.38 20.47
N LEU A 11 8.70 9.37 20.73
CA LEU A 11 9.73 9.19 19.67
C LEU A 11 9.62 7.87 18.92
N ASP A 12 9.03 6.85 19.52
CA ASP A 12 8.75 5.55 18.92
C ASP A 12 7.60 5.59 17.89
N GLU A 13 6.77 6.64 17.91
CA GLU A 13 5.70 6.88 16.92
C GLU A 13 6.16 7.75 15.74
N VAL A 14 7.41 8.24 15.76
CA VAL A 14 7.96 9.15 14.75
C VAL A 14 9.14 8.49 14.06
N VAL A 15 9.15 8.55 12.74
CA VAL A 15 10.28 8.02 11.96
C VAL A 15 11.44 9.01 12.04
N MET A 16 12.44 8.69 12.86
CA MET A 16 13.58 9.55 13.19
C MET A 16 14.40 10.00 11.99
N GLU A 17 14.41 9.20 10.93
CA GLU A 17 15.14 9.54 9.70
C GLU A 17 14.69 10.87 9.11
N TYR A 18 13.37 11.12 9.08
CA TYR A 18 12.79 12.35 8.55
C TYR A 18 13.06 13.54 9.46
N ILE A 19 13.01 13.36 10.77
CA ILE A 19 13.37 14.43 11.73
C ILE A 19 14.83 14.81 11.55
N THR A 20 15.71 13.84 11.37
CA THR A 20 17.13 14.10 11.14
C THR A 20 17.37 14.85 9.83
N ALA A 21 16.65 14.52 8.78
CA ALA A 21 16.74 15.20 7.49
C ALA A 21 16.27 16.66 7.59
N GLU A 22 15.15 16.93 8.28
CA GLU A 22 14.65 18.29 8.51
C GLU A 22 15.62 19.14 9.35
N LEU A 23 16.16 18.56 10.44
CA LEU A 23 17.16 19.25 11.26
C LEU A 23 18.41 19.62 10.47
N LYS A 24 18.89 18.78 9.56
CA LYS A 24 20.00 19.08 8.66
C LYS A 24 19.68 20.24 7.73
N GLY A 25 18.47 20.33 7.23
CA GLY A 25 18.00 21.45 6.40
C GLY A 25 17.94 22.79 7.13
N VAL A 26 17.56 22.77 8.41
CA VAL A 26 17.50 23.97 9.25
C VAL A 26 18.88 24.44 9.68
N ILE A 27 19.79 23.50 10.00
CA ILE A 27 21.11 23.80 10.60
C ILE A 27 22.17 24.04 9.52
N GLY A 28 22.05 23.51 8.32
CA GLY A 28 23.09 23.55 7.29
C GLY A 28 22.61 23.96 5.91
N LYS A 29 22.92 25.19 5.49
CA LYS A 29 22.71 25.65 4.10
C LYS A 29 23.45 24.83 3.03
N GLN A 30 24.23 23.83 3.44
CA GLN A 30 25.03 22.97 2.55
C GLN A 30 24.36 21.64 2.25
N TYR A 31 23.24 21.32 2.88
CA TYR A 31 22.49 20.12 2.59
C TYR A 31 21.44 20.43 1.54
N ALA A 32 21.43 19.62 0.49
CA ALA A 32 20.32 19.64 -0.46
C ALA A 32 19.01 19.52 0.32
N GLU A 33 17.99 20.27 -0.09
CA GLU A 33 16.64 20.32 0.47
C GLU A 33 16.26 18.96 1.06
N PRO A 34 16.10 18.83 2.37
CA PRO A 34 15.61 17.60 2.93
C PRO A 34 14.16 17.48 2.50
N GLN A 35 13.88 16.51 1.67
CA GLN A 35 12.52 16.09 1.32
C GLN A 35 11.85 15.39 2.53
N GLY A 36 12.29 15.74 3.75
CA GLY A 36 11.84 15.11 4.96
C GLY A 36 10.43 15.55 5.33
N ARG A 37 9.50 14.62 5.29
CA ARG A 37 8.24 14.74 6.01
C ARG A 37 8.31 13.90 7.27
N ILE A 38 7.70 14.38 8.35
CA ILE A 38 7.52 13.57 9.55
C ILE A 38 6.49 12.51 9.22
N LEU A 39 6.89 11.24 9.29
CA LEU A 39 5.98 10.12 9.09
C LEU A 39 5.39 9.71 10.44
N MET A 40 4.08 9.72 10.51
CA MET A 40 3.32 9.35 11.70
C MET A 40 2.86 7.90 11.61
N ASN A 41 3.03 7.15 12.68
CA ASN A 41 2.42 5.84 12.85
C ASN A 41 1.29 5.92 13.89
N PRO A 42 0.01 6.01 13.47
CA PRO A 42 -1.10 6.04 14.41
C PRO A 42 -1.46 4.64 14.93
N PHE A 43 -0.94 3.58 14.32
CA PHE A 43 -1.39 2.21 14.55
C PHE A 43 -0.57 1.53 15.65
N LYS A 44 -1.24 1.19 16.76
CA LYS A 44 -0.62 0.52 17.91
C LYS A 44 -0.20 -0.93 17.60
N ASP A 45 -0.81 -1.55 16.61
CA ASP A 45 -0.58 -2.91 16.14
C ASP A 45 0.43 -3.02 14.98
N VAL A 46 0.97 -1.89 14.50
CA VAL A 46 2.03 -1.84 13.50
C VAL A 46 3.33 -1.40 14.13
N LYS A 47 4.26 -2.33 14.29
CA LYS A 47 5.61 -2.03 14.75
C LYS A 47 6.47 -1.54 13.59
N THR A 48 7.24 -0.48 13.80
CA THR A 48 8.18 0.04 12.79
C THR A 48 9.24 -0.99 12.39
N SER A 49 9.59 -1.90 13.31
CA SER A 49 10.53 -3.00 13.07
C SER A 49 9.92 -4.20 12.33
N ALA A 50 8.59 -4.23 12.12
CA ALA A 50 7.97 -5.29 11.32
C ALA A 50 8.33 -5.10 9.84
N TRP A 51 8.49 -6.19 9.10
CA TRP A 51 8.88 -6.14 7.68
C TRP A 51 7.91 -5.29 6.82
N TYR A 52 6.64 -5.20 7.22
CA TYR A 52 5.60 -4.40 6.56
C TYR A 52 5.45 -2.99 7.15
N GLY A 53 6.13 -2.70 8.28
CA GLY A 53 5.88 -1.50 9.07
C GLY A 53 6.08 -0.21 8.28
N SER A 54 7.22 -0.07 7.59
CA SER A 54 7.51 1.11 6.77
C SER A 54 6.48 1.30 5.65
N TYR A 55 6.09 0.23 4.96
CA TYR A 55 5.10 0.31 3.87
C TYR A 55 3.73 0.80 4.37
N VAL A 56 3.28 0.29 5.52
CA VAL A 56 2.01 0.73 6.12
C VAL A 56 2.07 2.19 6.52
N ILE A 57 3.18 2.62 7.15
CA ILE A 57 3.37 4.01 7.56
C ILE A 57 3.40 4.94 6.36
N ASP A 58 4.13 4.60 5.30
CA ASP A 58 4.18 5.40 4.07
C ASP A 58 2.80 5.54 3.43
N LEU A 59 2.09 4.43 3.23
CA LEU A 59 0.76 4.43 2.64
C LEU A 59 -0.26 5.23 3.47
N TYR A 60 -0.14 5.21 4.81
CA TYR A 60 -0.97 6.03 5.68
C TYR A 60 -0.66 7.52 5.49
N ASN A 61 0.61 7.90 5.50
CA ASN A 61 1.02 9.29 5.34
C ASN A 61 0.75 9.83 3.93
N ASP A 62 0.64 8.97 2.94
CA ASP A 62 0.20 9.29 1.58
C ASP A 62 -1.32 9.36 1.44
N GLY A 63 -2.07 9.05 2.52
CA GLY A 63 -3.52 9.07 2.52
C GLY A 63 -4.17 7.90 1.75
N ILE A 64 -3.40 6.87 1.41
CA ILE A 64 -3.89 5.71 0.66
C ILE A 64 -4.66 4.77 1.57
N ILE A 65 -4.18 4.57 2.81
CA ILE A 65 -4.86 3.75 3.82
C ILE A 65 -5.25 4.57 5.05
N ASN A 66 -6.26 4.09 5.79
CA ASN A 66 -6.77 4.76 6.99
C ASN A 66 -6.81 3.83 8.22
N GLY A 67 -6.41 2.55 8.07
CA GLY A 67 -6.60 1.53 9.09
C GLY A 67 -8.06 1.05 9.22
N THR A 68 -8.28 0.09 10.10
CA THR A 68 -9.61 -0.42 10.48
C THR A 68 -10.26 0.45 11.57
N SER A 69 -9.44 1.20 12.30
CA SER A 69 -9.83 2.26 13.23
C SER A 69 -8.75 3.36 13.25
N ALA A 70 -8.96 4.41 14.02
CA ALA A 70 -7.99 5.50 14.17
C ALA A 70 -6.62 5.02 14.72
N THR A 71 -6.57 3.88 15.40
CA THR A 71 -5.35 3.37 16.04
C THR A 71 -5.05 1.89 15.74
N THR A 72 -5.77 1.29 14.78
CA THR A 72 -5.62 -0.13 14.44
C THR A 72 -5.57 -0.29 12.93
N TYR A 73 -4.57 -1.00 12.45
CA TYR A 73 -4.43 -1.38 11.03
C TYR A 73 -4.95 -2.79 10.76
N ALA A 74 -4.75 -3.72 11.70
CA ALA A 74 -5.08 -5.15 11.61
C ALA A 74 -4.29 -5.88 10.51
N PRO A 75 -2.95 -5.95 10.61
CA PRO A 75 -2.08 -6.45 9.54
C PRO A 75 -2.26 -7.95 9.24
N ASN A 76 -2.89 -8.70 10.14
CA ASN A 76 -3.14 -10.14 9.99
C ASN A 76 -4.57 -10.46 9.54
N ASP A 77 -5.41 -9.45 9.36
CA ASP A 77 -6.78 -9.66 8.91
C ASP A 77 -6.82 -9.95 7.41
N THR A 78 -7.85 -10.66 7.01
CA THR A 78 -8.08 -10.97 5.60
C THR A 78 -8.43 -9.71 4.81
N LEU A 79 -7.72 -9.47 3.71
CA LEU A 79 -8.00 -8.35 2.81
C LEU A 79 -9.30 -8.61 2.03
N THR A 80 -10.19 -7.62 2.00
CA THR A 80 -11.43 -7.70 1.20
C THR A 80 -11.23 -7.08 -0.19
N TRP A 81 -12.10 -7.45 -1.14
CA TRP A 81 -12.11 -6.89 -2.49
C TRP A 81 -12.17 -5.36 -2.49
N ALA A 82 -13.09 -4.78 -1.72
CA ALA A 82 -13.20 -3.32 -1.66
C ALA A 82 -11.93 -2.65 -1.13
N ALA A 83 -11.29 -3.22 -0.10
CA ALA A 83 -10.06 -2.70 0.46
C ALA A 83 -8.87 -2.84 -0.53
N ALA A 84 -8.77 -3.96 -1.22
CA ALA A 84 -7.77 -4.19 -2.26
C ALA A 84 -7.90 -3.21 -3.43
N LEU A 85 -9.12 -3.04 -3.94
CA LEU A 85 -9.41 -2.09 -5.02
C LEU A 85 -9.11 -0.65 -4.60
N LYS A 86 -9.45 -0.26 -3.36
CA LYS A 86 -9.09 1.05 -2.83
C LYS A 86 -7.58 1.26 -2.86
N LEU A 87 -6.80 0.30 -2.34
CA LEU A 87 -5.35 0.37 -2.36
C LEU A 87 -4.81 0.59 -3.78
N LEU A 88 -5.27 -0.21 -4.72
CA LEU A 88 -4.80 -0.15 -6.11
C LEU A 88 -5.22 1.15 -6.80
N LEU A 89 -6.49 1.54 -6.73
CA LEU A 89 -7.01 2.70 -7.45
C LEU A 89 -6.52 4.02 -6.87
N VAL A 90 -6.39 4.13 -5.54
CA VAL A 90 -5.89 5.36 -4.92
C VAL A 90 -4.39 5.51 -5.17
N SER A 91 -3.59 4.45 -5.04
CA SER A 91 -2.15 4.50 -5.33
C SER A 91 -1.85 4.73 -6.81
N HIS A 92 -2.68 4.23 -7.73
CA HIS A 92 -2.53 4.47 -9.16
C HIS A 92 -3.03 5.87 -9.60
N GLY A 93 -3.87 6.52 -8.77
CA GLY A 93 -4.40 7.86 -9.03
C GLY A 93 -5.75 7.88 -9.77
N ASP A 94 -6.38 6.73 -10.01
CA ASP A 94 -7.70 6.63 -10.66
C ASP A 94 -8.86 6.97 -9.73
N LEU A 95 -8.64 6.91 -8.42
CA LEU A 95 -9.60 7.26 -7.40
C LEU A 95 -8.95 8.21 -6.38
N LYS A 96 -9.62 9.33 -6.09
CA LYS A 96 -9.13 10.22 -5.05
C LYS A 96 -9.37 9.61 -3.66
N ALA A 97 -8.40 9.76 -2.76
CA ALA A 97 -8.51 9.26 -1.40
C ALA A 97 -9.79 9.74 -0.68
N ALA A 98 -10.22 10.98 -0.94
CA ALA A 98 -11.45 11.55 -0.37
C ALA A 98 -12.72 10.78 -0.81
N ASP A 99 -12.76 10.30 -2.06
CA ASP A 99 -13.91 9.55 -2.61
C ASP A 99 -13.91 8.09 -2.12
N ALA A 100 -12.77 7.63 -1.61
CA ALA A 100 -12.58 6.29 -1.02
C ALA A 100 -12.72 6.29 0.51
N THR A 101 -13.50 7.22 1.08
CA THR A 101 -13.78 7.35 2.52
C THR A 101 -15.29 7.55 2.75
N GLY A 102 -15.71 7.57 4.03
CA GLY A 102 -17.12 7.73 4.40
C GLY A 102 -17.94 6.45 4.23
N ALA A 103 -19.27 6.55 4.36
CA ALA A 103 -20.16 5.39 4.39
C ALA A 103 -20.21 4.62 3.06
N ASP A 104 -20.08 5.31 1.93
CA ASP A 104 -20.20 4.72 0.58
C ASP A 104 -18.85 4.37 -0.06
N TRP A 105 -17.74 4.44 0.70
CA TRP A 105 -16.39 4.25 0.15
C TRP A 105 -16.24 2.95 -0.68
N SER A 106 -16.76 1.84 -0.17
CA SER A 106 -16.69 0.53 -0.84
C SER A 106 -17.45 0.54 -2.17
N LYS A 107 -18.66 1.10 -2.17
CA LYS A 107 -19.50 1.22 -3.36
C LYS A 107 -18.84 2.10 -4.42
N ASN A 108 -18.31 3.25 -4.02
CA ASN A 108 -17.61 4.17 -4.93
C ASN A 108 -16.35 3.51 -5.53
N THR A 109 -15.61 2.76 -4.71
CA THR A 109 -14.41 2.04 -5.15
C THR A 109 -14.75 0.96 -6.17
N ILE A 110 -15.78 0.14 -5.91
CA ILE A 110 -16.21 -0.92 -6.83
C ILE A 110 -16.75 -0.31 -8.13
N ALA A 111 -17.55 0.74 -8.05
CA ALA A 111 -18.08 1.42 -9.23
C ALA A 111 -16.95 1.93 -10.13
N LYS A 112 -15.91 2.53 -9.53
CA LYS A 112 -14.72 2.99 -10.27
C LYS A 112 -13.93 1.85 -10.90
N ALA A 113 -13.73 0.75 -10.18
CA ALA A 113 -13.06 -0.43 -10.70
C ALA A 113 -13.85 -1.07 -11.88
N ALA A 114 -15.18 -1.09 -11.79
CA ALA A 114 -16.04 -1.58 -12.85
C ALA A 114 -16.03 -0.65 -14.08
N GLU A 115 -16.03 0.67 -13.90
CA GLU A 115 -15.86 1.65 -14.97
C GLU A 115 -14.58 1.41 -15.75
N LEU A 116 -13.50 1.04 -15.06
CA LEU A 116 -12.21 0.71 -15.65
C LEU A 116 -12.13 -0.72 -16.24
N GLY A 117 -13.21 -1.49 -16.14
CA GLY A 117 -13.26 -2.86 -16.64
C GLY A 117 -12.42 -3.88 -15.84
N LEU A 118 -12.08 -3.54 -14.61
CA LEU A 118 -11.24 -4.40 -13.76
C LEU A 118 -12.04 -5.51 -13.07
N VAL A 119 -13.29 -5.23 -12.73
CA VAL A 119 -14.21 -6.13 -12.02
C VAL A 119 -15.64 -5.97 -12.53
N ALA A 120 -16.52 -6.90 -12.19
CA ALA A 120 -17.95 -6.77 -12.44
C ALA A 120 -18.58 -5.73 -11.50
N ALA A 121 -19.64 -5.02 -11.98
CA ALA A 121 -20.29 -3.96 -11.22
C ALA A 121 -21.06 -4.45 -9.99
N ASP A 122 -21.43 -5.73 -9.97
CA ASP A 122 -22.14 -6.42 -8.88
C ASP A 122 -21.19 -7.18 -7.92
N LEU A 123 -19.88 -6.89 -8.01
CA LEU A 123 -18.90 -7.51 -7.12
C LEU A 123 -19.26 -7.28 -5.65
N ASP A 124 -19.27 -8.38 -4.88
CA ASP A 124 -19.38 -8.30 -3.42
C ASP A 124 -18.03 -7.86 -2.81
N GLY A 125 -17.93 -6.58 -2.51
CA GLY A 125 -16.71 -5.99 -1.96
C GLY A 125 -16.32 -6.47 -0.57
N ALA A 126 -17.21 -7.14 0.17
CA ALA A 126 -16.93 -7.68 1.49
C ALA A 126 -16.23 -9.05 1.45
N LYS A 127 -16.27 -9.73 0.30
CA LYS A 127 -15.55 -11.00 0.15
C LYS A 127 -14.04 -10.81 0.24
N ALA A 128 -13.38 -11.85 0.73
CA ALA A 128 -11.92 -11.95 0.70
C ALA A 128 -11.43 -11.99 -0.75
N ILE A 129 -10.32 -11.32 -1.01
CA ILE A 129 -9.57 -11.42 -2.26
C ILE A 129 -8.38 -12.34 -2.04
N SER A 130 -8.10 -13.23 -2.99
CA SER A 130 -6.87 -14.01 -3.01
C SER A 130 -5.69 -13.19 -3.52
N ARG A 131 -4.48 -13.67 -3.24
CA ARG A 131 -3.26 -13.06 -3.78
C ARG A 131 -3.24 -13.11 -5.31
N LEU A 132 -3.71 -14.21 -5.90
CA LEU A 132 -3.85 -14.36 -7.35
C LEU A 132 -4.76 -13.27 -7.94
N GLU A 133 -5.96 -13.13 -7.40
CA GLU A 133 -6.93 -12.13 -7.88
C GLU A 133 -6.39 -10.70 -7.73
N PHE A 134 -5.73 -10.39 -6.61
CA PHE A 134 -5.08 -9.09 -6.40
C PHE A 134 -4.03 -8.81 -7.50
N CYS A 135 -3.18 -9.78 -7.81
CA CYS A 135 -2.16 -9.65 -8.85
C CYS A 135 -2.78 -9.47 -10.24
N GLN A 136 -3.83 -10.22 -10.56
CA GLN A 136 -4.54 -10.07 -11.84
C GLN A 136 -5.11 -8.66 -12.00
N VAL A 137 -5.75 -8.12 -10.98
CA VAL A 137 -6.29 -6.75 -11.03
C VAL A 137 -5.16 -5.72 -11.12
N ALA A 138 -4.09 -5.88 -10.34
CA ALA A 138 -2.94 -4.99 -10.40
C ALA A 138 -2.28 -4.97 -11.78
N ALA A 139 -2.11 -6.13 -12.42
CA ALA A 139 -1.56 -6.22 -13.77
C ALA A 139 -2.48 -5.54 -14.80
N LYS A 140 -3.79 -5.79 -14.75
CA LYS A 140 -4.77 -5.17 -15.65
C LYS A 140 -4.83 -3.64 -15.48
N LEU A 141 -4.81 -3.15 -14.24
CA LEU A 141 -4.78 -1.72 -13.94
C LEU A 141 -3.55 -1.05 -14.57
N ASN A 142 -2.40 -1.69 -14.50
CA ASN A 142 -1.16 -1.23 -15.13
C ASN A 142 -1.06 -1.55 -16.63
N LYS A 143 -2.14 -2.07 -17.25
CA LYS A 143 -2.22 -2.42 -18.69
C LYS A 143 -1.13 -3.39 -19.13
N LEU A 144 -0.69 -4.25 -18.23
CA LEU A 144 0.25 -5.34 -18.58
C LEU A 144 -0.51 -6.40 -19.37
N ALA A 145 0.10 -6.84 -20.48
CA ALA A 145 -0.35 -8.04 -21.18
C ALA A 145 0.08 -9.29 -20.41
N GLU A 146 -0.68 -10.38 -20.56
CA GLU A 146 -0.27 -11.66 -19.99
C GLU A 146 1.12 -12.06 -20.53
N SER A 147 2.01 -12.44 -19.64
CA SER A 147 3.32 -12.95 -20.00
C SER A 147 3.19 -14.33 -20.66
N LYS A 148 4.04 -14.58 -21.64
CA LYS A 148 4.23 -15.90 -22.27
C LYS A 148 5.41 -16.65 -21.66
N THR A 149 6.08 -16.07 -20.67
CA THR A 149 7.17 -16.72 -19.94
C THR A 149 6.62 -17.91 -19.17
N GLU A 150 7.27 -19.05 -19.29
CA GLU A 150 6.93 -20.23 -18.50
C GLU A 150 7.07 -19.92 -17.01
N SER A 151 6.06 -20.31 -16.24
CA SER A 151 6.07 -20.04 -14.81
C SER A 151 7.15 -20.85 -14.10
N LYS A 152 7.90 -20.17 -13.24
CA LYS A 152 8.82 -20.83 -12.30
C LYS A 152 8.09 -21.39 -11.08
N PHE A 153 6.82 -21.04 -10.88
CA PHE A 153 6.04 -21.48 -9.74
C PHE A 153 5.33 -22.80 -10.05
N THR A 154 5.34 -23.71 -9.09
CA THR A 154 4.68 -25.01 -9.22
C THR A 154 3.18 -24.94 -8.92
N ASP A 155 2.75 -23.88 -8.25
CA ASP A 155 1.39 -23.65 -7.78
C ASP A 155 0.65 -22.52 -8.53
N CYS A 156 1.30 -21.82 -9.44
CA CYS A 156 0.69 -20.74 -10.21
C CYS A 156 1.27 -20.65 -11.64
N THR A 157 0.41 -20.72 -12.64
CA THR A 157 0.76 -20.58 -14.07
C THR A 157 0.08 -19.37 -14.73
N ASP A 158 -0.48 -18.45 -13.93
CA ASP A 158 -1.22 -17.30 -14.43
C ASP A 158 -0.32 -16.29 -15.14
N GLY A 159 -0.70 -15.89 -16.35
CA GLY A 159 0.09 -15.00 -17.21
C GLY A 159 0.21 -13.58 -16.65
N TYR A 160 -0.77 -13.07 -15.91
CA TYR A 160 -0.69 -11.76 -15.26
C TYR A 160 0.24 -11.77 -14.05
N VAL A 161 0.25 -12.86 -13.29
CA VAL A 161 1.23 -13.06 -12.21
C VAL A 161 2.63 -13.05 -12.79
N MET A 162 2.85 -13.79 -13.87
CA MET A 162 4.17 -13.82 -14.55
C MET A 162 4.54 -12.47 -15.15
N ALA A 163 3.60 -11.68 -15.66
CA ALA A 163 3.86 -10.32 -16.13
C ALA A 163 4.37 -9.40 -15.01
N LEU A 164 3.81 -9.52 -13.81
CA LEU A 164 4.28 -8.77 -12.64
C LEU A 164 5.65 -9.25 -12.14
N VAL A 165 5.94 -10.55 -12.25
CA VAL A 165 7.26 -11.12 -11.94
C VAL A 165 8.31 -10.63 -12.93
N ASP A 166 8.02 -10.67 -14.23
CA ASP A 166 8.91 -10.18 -15.29
C ASP A 166 9.20 -8.68 -15.12
N ALA A 167 8.19 -7.90 -14.71
CA ALA A 167 8.31 -6.49 -14.37
C ALA A 167 9.00 -6.24 -13.02
N LYS A 168 9.37 -7.28 -12.27
CA LYS A 168 9.99 -7.20 -10.92
C LYS A 168 9.14 -6.48 -9.88
N VAL A 169 7.82 -6.48 -10.05
CA VAL A 169 6.86 -5.90 -9.11
C VAL A 169 6.59 -6.85 -7.95
N ILE A 170 6.55 -8.16 -8.23
CA ILE A 170 6.33 -9.19 -7.23
C ILE A 170 7.36 -10.32 -7.34
N SER A 171 7.46 -11.09 -6.27
CA SER A 171 8.17 -12.36 -6.23
C SER A 171 7.27 -13.46 -5.66
N GLY A 172 7.69 -14.73 -5.70
CA GLY A 172 7.01 -15.81 -4.98
C GLY A 172 7.21 -15.71 -3.47
N MET A 173 6.45 -16.49 -2.72
CA MET A 173 6.70 -16.72 -1.29
C MET A 173 8.01 -17.49 -1.08
N THR A 174 8.33 -18.36 -2.04
CA THR A 174 9.64 -19.00 -2.18
C THR A 174 10.14 -18.85 -3.62
N GLU A 175 11.28 -19.46 -3.95
CA GLU A 175 11.79 -19.46 -5.33
C GLU A 175 10.86 -20.16 -6.32
N THR A 176 10.09 -21.16 -5.84
CA THR A 176 9.25 -22.06 -6.67
C THR A 176 7.77 -22.07 -6.29
N THR A 177 7.33 -21.29 -5.33
CA THR A 177 5.91 -21.15 -4.96
C THR A 177 5.47 -19.70 -4.95
N PHE A 178 4.25 -19.46 -5.44
CA PHE A 178 3.62 -18.14 -5.48
C PHE A 178 2.84 -17.85 -4.19
N GLU A 179 2.09 -18.83 -3.66
CA GLU A 179 1.29 -18.75 -2.42
C GLU A 179 1.80 -19.71 -1.34
#